data_fd1b2856cfa9ae9d6f3de3f7256cf05b
#
_entry.id   fd1b2856cfa9ae9d6f3de3f7256cf05b
#
_cell.length_a   1.000
_cell.length_b   1.000
_cell.length_c   1.000
_cell.angle_alpha   90.00
_cell.angle_beta   90.00
_cell.angle_gamma   90.00
#
_symmetry.space_group_name_H-M   'P 1'
#
loop_
_entity.id
_entity.type
_entity.pdbx_description
1 polymer ?
#
loop_
_entity_poly.entity_id
_entity_poly.type
_entity_poly.pdbx_seq_one_letter_code
_entity_poly.pdbx_strand_id
1 'polypeptide(L)'
;MPVVLNEKKQAEYIIEKGEVGNKPTSTLFLLAKYYRQKENLNKEQTFNKLNEFMEKNYKNYNSATWEDIIEDISKKANKYPLREIDYIEITKSEIDTIRNVCNIKYEKLLFTMLCYAKLYNKISDKNNGWINTDIKELFRVARVSVKY
;
A
#
# COMPACT_ATOMS: atom_id res chain seq x y z
N MET A 1 -3.74 5.61 -6.99
CA MET A 1 -2.67 5.74 -5.97
C MET A 1 -1.52 4.83 -6.37
N PRO A 2 -0.27 5.26 -6.26
CA PRO A 2 0.83 4.33 -6.45
C PRO A 2 0.72 3.19 -5.42
N VAL A 3 0.98 1.98 -5.85
CA VAL A 3 1.00 0.82 -4.94
C VAL A 3 2.23 0.94 -4.06
N VAL A 4 2.02 0.96 -2.75
CA VAL A 4 3.13 0.94 -1.78
C VAL A 4 3.65 -0.50 -1.71
N LEU A 5 4.85 -0.72 -2.21
CA LEU A 5 5.49 -2.04 -2.20
C LEU A 5 6.09 -2.35 -0.82
N ASN A 6 6.75 -1.38 -0.22
CA ASN A 6 7.39 -1.51 1.09
C ASN A 6 6.70 -0.60 2.11
N GLU A 7 5.77 -1.19 2.84
CA GLU A 7 5.00 -0.48 3.86
C GLU A 7 5.87 -0.06 5.06
N LYS A 8 6.94 -0.81 5.36
CA LYS A 8 7.90 -0.43 6.41
C LYS A 8 8.58 0.88 6.09
N LYS A 9 9.21 0.98 4.91
CA LYS A 9 9.89 2.22 4.48
C LYS A 9 8.92 3.40 4.39
N GLN A 10 7.68 3.15 3.95
CA GLN A 10 6.65 4.18 3.90
C GLN A 10 6.24 4.67 5.30
N ALA A 11 6.11 3.76 6.27
CA ALA A 11 5.81 4.14 7.65
C ALA A 11 6.95 4.96 8.28
N GLU A 12 8.19 4.54 8.10
CA GLU A 12 9.39 5.26 8.57
C GLU A 12 9.44 6.68 7.98
N TYR A 13 9.18 6.83 6.68
CA TYR A 13 9.11 8.14 6.01
C TYR A 13 8.00 9.03 6.59
N ILE A 14 6.79 8.48 6.79
CA ILE A 14 5.67 9.21 7.37
C ILE A 14 5.98 9.70 8.78
N ILE A 15 6.60 8.85 9.60
CA ILE A 15 7.00 9.21 10.97
C ILE A 15 8.04 10.34 10.95
N GLU A 16 9.05 10.23 10.09
CA GLU A 16 10.10 11.25 9.94
C GLU A 16 9.56 12.60 9.47
N LYS A 17 8.69 12.60 8.46
CA LYS A 17 8.15 13.83 7.86
C LYS A 17 6.92 14.38 8.58
N GLY A 18 6.23 13.58 9.36
CA GLY A 18 4.98 13.96 10.02
C GLY A 18 3.81 14.16 9.05
N GLU A 19 3.84 13.51 7.89
CA GLU A 19 2.83 13.68 6.84
C GLU A 19 1.62 12.76 7.07
N VAL A 20 0.50 13.32 7.52
CA VAL A 20 -0.74 12.53 7.71
C VAL A 20 -1.45 12.23 6.37
N GLY A 21 -1.27 13.08 5.35
CA GLY A 21 -1.87 12.92 4.03
C GLY A 21 -3.39 13.15 3.99
N ASN A 22 -3.98 12.88 2.82
CA ASN A 22 -5.41 13.11 2.58
C ASN A 22 -6.33 12.01 3.12
N LYS A 23 -5.76 10.89 3.59
CA LYS A 23 -6.50 9.75 4.16
C LYS A 23 -5.91 9.37 5.51
N PRO A 24 -6.21 10.14 6.56
CA PRO A 24 -5.61 9.94 7.89
C PRO A 24 -5.79 8.52 8.43
N THR A 25 -6.97 7.92 8.26
CA THR A 25 -7.26 6.56 8.72
C THR A 25 -6.33 5.52 8.07
N SER A 26 -6.07 5.65 6.77
CA SER A 26 -5.14 4.75 6.05
C SER A 26 -3.70 4.92 6.54
N THR A 27 -3.28 6.15 6.80
CA THR A 27 -1.97 6.46 7.37
C THR A 27 -1.83 5.86 8.76
N LEU A 28 -2.81 6.07 9.63
CA LEU A 28 -2.82 5.50 10.98
C LEU A 28 -2.80 3.96 10.96
N PHE A 29 -3.52 3.33 10.04
CA PHE A 29 -3.51 1.88 9.92
C PHE A 29 -2.13 1.34 9.51
N LEU A 30 -1.45 2.03 8.58
CA LEU A 30 -0.08 1.69 8.20
C LEU A 30 0.89 1.84 9.38
N LEU A 31 0.81 2.96 10.12
CA LEU A 31 1.64 3.20 11.30
C LEU A 31 1.35 2.18 12.41
N ALA A 32 0.09 1.81 12.63
CA ALA A 32 -0.28 0.78 13.60
C ALA A 32 0.34 -0.57 13.26
N LYS A 33 0.31 -0.99 12.00
CA LYS A 33 1.00 -2.22 11.55
C LYS A 33 2.50 -2.15 11.83
N TYR A 34 3.13 -1.01 11.54
CA TYR A 34 4.54 -0.79 11.79
C TYR A 34 4.87 -0.90 13.29
N TYR A 35 4.17 -0.18 14.15
CA TYR A 35 4.39 -0.22 15.59
C TYR A 35 4.16 -1.59 16.20
N ARG A 36 3.11 -2.30 15.76
CA ARG A 36 2.77 -3.63 16.24
C ARG A 36 3.76 -4.71 15.79
N GLN A 37 4.22 -4.66 14.54
CA GLN A 37 4.96 -5.75 13.90
C GLN A 37 6.47 -5.51 13.82
N LYS A 38 6.93 -4.26 13.84
CA LYS A 38 8.36 -3.93 13.81
C LYS A 38 8.89 -3.45 15.14
N GLU A 39 8.15 -2.60 15.82
CA GLU A 39 8.54 -2.14 17.16
C GLU A 39 8.02 -3.04 18.28
N ASN A 40 7.22 -4.07 17.95
CA ASN A 40 6.63 -5.03 18.88
C ASN A 40 5.83 -4.38 20.02
N LEU A 41 5.22 -3.23 19.76
CA LEU A 41 4.40 -2.56 20.73
C LEU A 41 3.09 -3.32 20.97
N ASN A 42 2.57 -3.30 22.19
CA ASN A 42 1.25 -3.84 22.47
C ASN A 42 0.16 -2.87 21.98
N LYS A 43 -1.12 -3.28 22.13
CA LYS A 43 -2.27 -2.50 21.68
C LYS A 43 -2.31 -1.10 22.31
N GLU A 44 -2.12 -1.00 23.62
CA GLU A 44 -2.17 0.25 24.36
C GLU A 44 -1.01 1.19 23.98
N GLN A 45 0.20 0.66 23.89
CA GLN A 45 1.36 1.42 23.44
C GLN A 45 1.19 1.94 22.01
N THR A 46 0.61 1.11 21.11
CA THR A 46 0.30 1.52 19.73
C THR A 46 -0.73 2.64 19.71
N PHE A 47 -1.80 2.51 20.50
CA PHE A 47 -2.82 3.55 20.65
C PHE A 47 -2.18 4.89 21.08
N ASN A 48 -1.33 4.87 22.10
CA ASN A 48 -0.65 6.06 22.60
C ASN A 48 0.26 6.69 21.53
N LYS A 49 1.03 5.88 20.80
CA LYS A 49 1.90 6.35 19.70
C LYS A 49 1.13 6.98 18.55
N LEU A 50 -0.02 6.44 18.19
CA LEU A 50 -0.87 7.01 17.15
C LEU A 50 -1.48 8.34 17.59
N ASN A 51 -1.91 8.45 18.86
CA ASN A 51 -2.39 9.73 19.41
C ASN A 51 -1.29 10.78 19.41
N GLU A 52 -0.10 10.47 19.92
CA GLU A 52 1.06 11.37 19.90
C GLU A 52 1.39 11.85 18.46
N PHE A 53 1.37 10.94 17.50
CA PHE A 53 1.60 11.28 16.11
C PHE A 53 0.54 12.25 15.56
N MET A 54 -0.74 12.01 15.85
CA MET A 54 -1.83 12.87 15.42
C MET A 54 -1.81 14.24 16.09
N GLU A 55 -1.57 14.30 17.40
CA GLU A 55 -1.43 15.56 18.13
C GLU A 55 -0.33 16.45 17.55
N LYS A 56 0.79 15.84 17.18
CA LYS A 56 1.93 16.56 16.63
C LYS A 56 1.72 17.02 15.17
N ASN A 57 1.03 16.23 14.36
CA ASN A 57 1.10 16.37 12.89
C ASN A 57 -0.26 16.62 12.21
N TYR A 58 -1.39 16.40 12.89
CA TYR A 58 -2.70 16.58 12.31
C TYR A 58 -3.37 17.86 12.80
N LYS A 59 -3.55 18.82 11.88
CA LYS A 59 -4.16 20.10 12.19
C LYS A 59 -5.61 19.90 12.66
N ASN A 60 -5.96 20.56 13.77
CA ASN A 60 -7.27 20.44 14.44
C ASN A 60 -7.58 19.02 14.96
N TYR A 61 -6.57 18.27 15.39
CA TYR A 61 -6.78 16.98 16.02
C TYR A 61 -7.61 17.12 17.31
N ASN A 62 -8.61 16.25 17.43
CA ASN A 62 -9.42 16.09 18.63
C ASN A 62 -9.39 14.63 19.07
N SER A 63 -8.72 14.35 20.18
CA SER A 63 -8.56 12.98 20.68
C SER A 63 -9.90 12.28 20.94
N ALA A 64 -10.90 12.97 21.46
CA ALA A 64 -12.22 12.40 21.73
C ALA A 64 -12.93 11.91 20.44
N THR A 65 -12.75 12.61 19.32
CA THR A 65 -13.33 12.21 18.04
C THR A 65 -12.60 11.03 17.40
N TRP A 66 -11.31 10.89 17.67
CA TRP A 66 -10.46 9.86 17.04
C TRP A 66 -10.24 8.62 17.91
N GLU A 67 -10.63 8.65 19.20
CA GLU A 67 -10.36 7.59 20.16
C GLU A 67 -10.84 6.22 19.67
N ASP A 68 -12.10 6.08 19.31
CA ASP A 68 -12.68 4.81 18.82
C ASP A 68 -11.99 4.31 17.55
N ILE A 69 -11.66 5.24 16.65
CA ILE A 69 -11.00 4.91 15.37
C ILE A 69 -9.59 4.38 15.63
N ILE A 70 -8.81 5.06 16.47
CA ILE A 70 -7.43 4.67 16.80
C ILE A 70 -7.43 3.37 17.60
N GLU A 71 -8.39 3.18 18.51
CA GLU A 71 -8.53 1.93 19.25
C GLU A 71 -8.82 0.74 18.32
N ASP A 72 -9.77 0.88 17.41
CA ASP A 72 -10.12 -0.16 16.44
C ASP A 72 -8.93 -0.50 15.52
N ILE A 73 -8.22 0.51 15.01
CA ILE A 73 -7.01 0.36 14.22
C ILE A 73 -5.94 -0.39 15.00
N SER A 74 -5.69 -0.01 16.25
CA SER A 74 -4.67 -0.65 17.10
C SER A 74 -4.99 -2.13 17.37
N LYS A 75 -6.27 -2.48 17.48
CA LYS A 75 -6.73 -3.88 17.62
C LYS A 75 -6.51 -4.69 16.34
N LYS A 76 -6.81 -4.12 15.19
CA LYS A 76 -6.83 -4.81 13.89
C LYS A 76 -5.45 -4.91 13.23
N ALA A 77 -4.48 -4.09 13.63
CA ALA A 77 -3.18 -3.96 12.97
C ALA A 77 -2.40 -5.27 12.80
N ASN A 78 -2.53 -6.22 13.73
CA ASN A 78 -1.86 -7.53 13.64
C ASN A 78 -2.56 -8.54 12.70
N LYS A 79 -3.79 -8.27 12.27
CA LYS A 79 -4.51 -9.17 11.35
C LYS A 79 -3.96 -9.13 9.92
N TYR A 80 -3.26 -8.08 9.57
CA TYR A 80 -2.76 -7.85 8.22
C TYR A 80 -1.24 -7.68 8.25
N PRO A 81 -0.47 -8.53 7.55
CA PRO A 81 0.98 -8.44 7.55
C PRO A 81 1.46 -7.12 6.96
N LEU A 82 2.53 -6.59 7.52
CA LEU A 82 3.26 -5.45 6.97
C LEU A 82 4.03 -5.91 5.74
N ARG A 83 3.79 -5.27 4.59
CA ARG A 83 4.45 -5.63 3.33
C ARG A 83 5.84 -5.01 3.24
N GLU A 84 6.82 -5.84 2.94
CA GLU A 84 8.21 -5.45 2.75
C GLU A 84 8.72 -5.95 1.39
N ILE A 85 8.05 -5.54 0.32
CA ILE A 85 8.41 -5.91 -1.05
C ILE A 85 9.29 -4.81 -1.61
N ASP A 86 10.57 -5.10 -1.79
CA ASP A 86 11.54 -4.14 -2.34
C ASP A 86 11.51 -4.07 -3.86
N TYR A 87 11.24 -5.20 -4.53
CA TYR A 87 11.23 -5.29 -5.99
C TYR A 87 10.35 -6.44 -6.50
N ILE A 88 9.99 -6.34 -7.76
CA ILE A 88 9.46 -7.44 -8.57
C ILE A 88 10.41 -7.70 -9.73
N GLU A 89 10.57 -8.97 -10.09
CA GLU A 89 11.45 -9.35 -11.21
C GLU A 89 10.65 -9.49 -12.49
N ILE A 90 11.10 -8.84 -13.55
CA ILE A 90 10.58 -8.98 -14.91
C ILE A 90 11.69 -9.58 -15.76
N THR A 91 11.43 -10.74 -16.35
CA THR A 91 12.40 -11.41 -17.21
C THR A 91 12.38 -10.87 -18.63
N LYS A 92 13.48 -11.04 -19.37
CA LYS A 92 13.55 -10.70 -20.78
C LYS A 92 12.50 -11.47 -21.59
N SER A 93 12.32 -12.75 -21.30
CA SER A 93 11.32 -13.61 -21.96
C SER A 93 9.90 -13.05 -21.82
N GLU A 94 9.54 -12.54 -20.65
CA GLU A 94 8.22 -11.93 -20.41
C GLU A 94 8.04 -10.64 -21.22
N ILE A 95 9.08 -9.82 -21.31
CA ILE A 95 9.05 -8.61 -22.14
C ILE A 95 8.91 -8.97 -23.62
N ASP A 96 9.66 -9.95 -24.10
CA ASP A 96 9.61 -10.41 -25.47
C ASP A 96 8.22 -10.99 -25.80
N THR A 97 7.61 -11.73 -24.87
CA THR A 97 6.24 -12.25 -25.02
C THR A 97 5.23 -11.11 -25.17
N ILE A 98 5.32 -10.08 -24.35
CA ILE A 98 4.43 -8.90 -24.43
C ILE A 98 4.55 -8.23 -25.80
N ARG A 99 5.77 -8.03 -26.29
CA ARG A 99 6.03 -7.42 -27.61
C ARG A 99 5.49 -8.25 -28.78
N ASN A 100 5.51 -9.57 -28.64
CA ASN A 100 5.05 -10.47 -29.70
C ASN A 100 3.53 -10.66 -29.74
N VAL A 101 2.84 -10.47 -28.61
CA VAL A 101 1.40 -10.76 -28.47
C VAL A 101 0.52 -9.54 -28.76
N CYS A 102 1.03 -8.34 -28.59
CA CYS A 102 0.20 -7.15 -28.74
C CYS A 102 0.84 -6.05 -29.60
N ASN A 103 -0.04 -5.16 -30.09
CA ASN A 103 0.39 -3.92 -30.72
C ASN A 103 1.06 -2.99 -29.68
N ILE A 104 2.00 -2.18 -30.14
CA ILE A 104 2.70 -1.15 -29.34
C ILE A 104 1.73 -0.36 -28.43
N LYS A 105 0.52 -0.11 -28.89
CA LYS A 105 -0.51 0.61 -28.13
C LYS A 105 -0.87 -0.07 -26.80
N TYR A 106 -0.84 -1.39 -26.72
CA TYR A 106 -1.24 -2.16 -25.55
C TYR A 106 -0.06 -2.72 -24.75
N GLU A 107 1.18 -2.56 -25.23
CA GLU A 107 2.38 -3.04 -24.52
C GLU A 107 2.44 -2.50 -23.09
N LYS A 108 2.18 -1.20 -22.91
CA LYS A 108 2.17 -0.56 -21.58
C LYS A 108 1.13 -1.15 -20.64
N LEU A 109 -0.06 -1.46 -21.18
CA LEU A 109 -1.14 -2.04 -20.39
C LEU A 109 -0.78 -3.47 -19.96
N LEU A 110 -0.31 -4.30 -20.89
CA LEU A 110 0.12 -5.68 -20.56
C LEU A 110 1.31 -5.69 -19.60
N PHE A 111 2.27 -4.80 -19.78
CA PHE A 111 3.39 -4.66 -18.86
C PHE A 111 2.90 -4.26 -17.45
N THR A 112 1.97 -3.31 -17.35
CA THR A 112 1.36 -2.92 -16.07
C THR A 112 0.63 -4.09 -15.43
N MET A 113 -0.15 -4.85 -16.20
CA MET A 113 -0.84 -6.05 -15.71
C MET A 113 0.14 -7.10 -15.19
N LEU A 114 1.24 -7.35 -15.91
CA LEU A 114 2.30 -8.26 -15.45
C LEU A 114 2.91 -7.82 -14.13
N CYS A 115 3.21 -6.53 -13.98
CA CYS A 115 3.74 -5.98 -12.74
C CYS A 115 2.77 -6.19 -11.58
N TYR A 116 1.49 -5.92 -11.78
CA TYR A 116 0.45 -6.15 -10.76
C TYR A 116 0.30 -7.63 -10.41
N ALA A 117 0.27 -8.53 -11.41
CA ALA A 117 0.18 -9.96 -11.17
C ALA A 117 1.34 -10.47 -10.32
N LYS A 118 2.56 -10.07 -10.66
CA LYS A 118 3.76 -10.43 -9.89
C LYS A 118 3.75 -9.85 -8.47
N LEU A 119 3.28 -8.62 -8.32
CA LEU A 119 3.12 -7.99 -7.02
C LEU A 119 2.12 -8.76 -6.15
N TYR A 120 0.94 -9.06 -6.67
CA TYR A 120 -0.07 -9.81 -5.93
C TYR A 120 0.40 -11.21 -5.57
N ASN A 121 1.15 -11.88 -6.44
CA ASN A 121 1.75 -13.18 -6.11
C ASN A 121 2.78 -13.09 -4.96
N LYS A 122 3.55 -12.01 -4.87
CA LYS A 122 4.44 -11.78 -3.72
C LYS A 122 3.68 -11.46 -2.42
N ILE A 123 2.50 -10.87 -2.52
CA ILE A 123 1.65 -10.61 -1.35
C ILE A 123 1.02 -11.91 -0.83
N SER A 124 0.59 -12.79 -1.72
CA SER A 124 0.01 -14.08 -1.37
C SER A 124 0.11 -15.09 -2.52
N ASP A 125 0.63 -16.25 -2.24
CA ASP A 125 0.72 -17.37 -3.20
C ASP A 125 -0.65 -17.81 -3.72
N LYS A 126 -1.71 -17.55 -2.95
CA LYS A 126 -3.09 -17.84 -3.34
C LYS A 126 -3.60 -17.01 -4.51
N ASN A 127 -2.95 -15.89 -4.81
CA ASN A 127 -3.38 -15.01 -5.90
C ASN A 127 -3.12 -15.61 -7.29
N ASN A 128 -2.13 -16.49 -7.44
CA ASN A 128 -1.85 -17.28 -8.65
C ASN A 128 -2.02 -16.48 -9.97
N GLY A 129 -1.42 -15.30 -10.05
CA GLY A 129 -1.49 -14.41 -11.22
C GLY A 129 -2.75 -13.54 -11.31
N TRP A 130 -3.72 -13.70 -10.42
CA TRP A 130 -4.90 -12.85 -10.41
C TRP A 130 -4.56 -11.42 -9.97
N ILE A 131 -5.14 -10.46 -10.69
CA ILE A 131 -4.99 -9.03 -10.41
C ILE A 131 -6.26 -8.53 -9.74
N ASN A 132 -6.16 -8.19 -8.46
CA ASN A 132 -7.28 -7.63 -7.69
C ASN A 132 -7.24 -6.10 -7.73
N THR A 133 -7.33 -5.53 -8.92
CA THR A 133 -7.31 -4.09 -9.16
C THR A 133 -8.37 -3.71 -10.19
N ASP A 134 -9.05 -2.58 -9.98
CA ASP A 134 -10.02 -2.06 -10.93
C ASP A 134 -9.36 -1.82 -12.30
N ILE A 135 -10.04 -2.21 -13.35
CA ILE A 135 -9.59 -2.06 -14.73
C ILE A 135 -9.27 -0.60 -15.09
N LYS A 136 -10.06 0.35 -14.57
CA LYS A 136 -9.83 1.79 -14.76
C LYS A 136 -8.49 2.24 -14.16
N GLU A 137 -8.15 1.67 -13.00
CA GLU A 137 -6.88 1.94 -12.35
C GLU A 137 -5.70 1.39 -13.16
N LEU A 138 -5.82 0.21 -13.75
CA LEU A 138 -4.81 -0.36 -14.62
C LEU A 138 -4.54 0.55 -15.84
N PHE A 139 -5.60 1.03 -16.50
CA PHE A 139 -5.46 1.97 -17.63
C PHE A 139 -4.81 3.28 -17.20
N ARG A 140 -5.19 3.81 -16.04
CA ARG A 140 -4.63 5.04 -15.49
C ARG A 140 -3.13 4.90 -15.23
N VAL A 141 -2.72 3.83 -14.58
CA VAL A 141 -1.31 3.57 -14.25
C VAL A 141 -0.50 3.30 -15.52
N ALA A 142 -1.04 2.56 -16.46
CA ALA A 142 -0.42 2.31 -17.76
C ALA A 142 -0.35 3.56 -18.66
N ARG A 143 -1.04 4.65 -18.29
CA ARG A 143 -1.18 5.87 -19.10
C ARG A 143 -1.72 5.59 -20.51
N VAL A 144 -2.70 4.70 -20.59
CA VAL A 144 -3.40 4.35 -21.82
C VAL A 144 -4.80 4.93 -21.78
N SER A 145 -5.18 5.70 -22.79
CA SER A 145 -6.54 6.25 -22.88
C SER A 145 -7.55 5.16 -23.24
N VAL A 146 -8.62 5.07 -22.47
CA VAL A 146 -9.80 4.29 -22.84
C VAL A 146 -10.60 5.13 -23.82
N LYS A 147 -10.64 4.74 -25.10
CA LYS A 147 -11.65 5.25 -26.03
C LYS A 147 -12.84 4.31 -25.92
N TYR A 148 -13.94 4.82 -25.38
CA TYR A 148 -15.23 4.16 -25.46
C TYR A 148 -15.79 4.26 -26.87
#